data_f110c181c0356ce6bcc6d6c06be73aff
#
_entry.id   f110c181c0356ce6bcc6d6c06be73aff
#
_cell.length_a   1.000
_cell.length_b   1.000
_cell.length_c   1.000
_cell.angle_alpha   90.00
_cell.angle_beta   90.00
_cell.angle_gamma   90.00
#
_symmetry.space_group_name_H-M   'P 1'
#
loop_
_entity.id
_entity.type
_entity.pdbx_description
1 polymer ?
#
loop_
_entity_poly.entity_id
_entity_poly.type
_entity_poly.pdbx_seq_one_letter_code
_entity_poly.pdbx_strand_id
1 'polypeptide(L)'
;MKKVYLKGPILTQSGYGHHARTVYRALRSRPDLFDVYIEPISWGQTSWLTEDDEERKEIDQHLKKTIEHINSNGTFDMSIQVTIPNEWDKIAPINIGVTAGIETTLISPQWIEKSRLMNKVITISNHSAEIFKNTSYRAKNNHTGLDQEVRCSTPVEYVSYPVINTTIEKLDLDLETKFNFLTVGQLSPRKNMGHLVKCFIEKFKDNEDVGLVIKATTAKTSLIDRKHTLNVFKSLVGDKKDIKCKVYLLHGYLTKEEMAGLYTHPNIKALVSTTHGEGFGLPLFEAAALGLPIAATLV
;
A
#
# COMPACT_ATOMS: atom_id res chain seq x y z
N MET A 1 0.42 -13.35 -28.63
CA MET A 1 0.43 -13.01 -27.19
C MET A 1 1.86 -12.93 -26.69
N LYS A 2 2.15 -11.95 -25.80
CA LYS A 2 3.45 -11.84 -25.13
C LYS A 2 3.40 -12.56 -23.79
N LYS A 3 4.39 -13.41 -23.51
CA LYS A 3 4.54 -14.06 -22.20
C LYS A 3 5.07 -13.06 -21.20
N VAL A 4 4.22 -12.69 -20.23
CA VAL A 4 4.51 -11.64 -19.22
C VAL A 4 4.73 -12.30 -17.87
N TYR A 5 5.92 -12.12 -17.30
CA TYR A 5 6.26 -12.55 -15.96
C TYR A 5 5.96 -11.42 -14.96
N LEU A 6 4.90 -11.60 -14.18
CA LEU A 6 4.48 -10.66 -13.14
C LEU A 6 5.05 -11.12 -11.79
N LYS A 7 6.05 -10.42 -11.30
CA LYS A 7 6.66 -10.63 -9.97
C LYS A 7 6.11 -9.60 -8.99
N GLY A 8 5.56 -10.04 -7.86
CA GLY A 8 5.07 -9.12 -6.84
C GLY A 8 4.32 -9.81 -5.71
N PRO A 9 4.00 -9.10 -4.61
CA PRO A 9 3.37 -9.68 -3.43
C PRO A 9 1.86 -9.88 -3.60
N ILE A 10 1.43 -10.45 -4.71
CA ILE A 10 0.04 -10.53 -5.17
C ILE A 10 -0.90 -11.21 -4.16
N LEU A 11 -0.37 -12.14 -3.36
CA LEU A 11 -1.13 -12.89 -2.34
C LEU A 11 -1.15 -12.20 -0.96
N THR A 12 -0.59 -10.99 -0.81
CA THR A 12 -0.48 -10.35 0.52
C THR A 12 -1.57 -9.30 0.76
N GLN A 13 -1.96 -9.15 2.03
CA GLN A 13 -2.86 -8.10 2.51
C GLN A 13 -2.09 -6.79 2.75
N SER A 14 -1.38 -6.31 1.73
CA SER A 14 -0.57 -5.09 1.80
C SER A 14 -0.91 -4.13 0.65
N GLY A 15 -0.48 -2.87 0.76
CA GLY A 15 -0.60 -1.89 -0.32
C GLY A 15 0.08 -2.36 -1.62
N TYR A 16 1.26 -2.97 -1.51
CA TYR A 16 1.92 -3.58 -2.66
C TYR A 16 1.21 -4.83 -3.18
N GLY A 17 0.57 -5.62 -2.32
CA GLY A 17 -0.29 -6.72 -2.74
C GLY A 17 -1.50 -6.22 -3.54
N HIS A 18 -2.15 -5.16 -3.07
CA HIS A 18 -3.21 -4.48 -3.81
C HIS A 18 -2.71 -3.97 -5.17
N HIS A 19 -1.52 -3.35 -5.20
CA HIS A 19 -0.92 -2.86 -6.45
C HIS A 19 -0.63 -4.00 -7.43
N ALA A 20 -0.04 -5.10 -6.96
CA ALA A 20 0.24 -6.27 -7.80
C ALA A 20 -1.04 -6.86 -8.40
N ARG A 21 -2.12 -6.95 -7.63
CA ARG A 21 -3.45 -7.39 -8.14
C ARG A 21 -4.05 -6.38 -9.13
N THR A 22 -3.85 -5.08 -8.92
CA THR A 22 -4.30 -4.06 -9.88
C THR A 22 -3.58 -4.20 -11.23
N VAL A 23 -2.25 -4.40 -11.20
CA VAL A 23 -1.47 -4.67 -12.42
C VAL A 23 -1.90 -5.99 -13.07
N TYR A 24 -2.13 -7.04 -12.28
CA TYR A 24 -2.65 -8.31 -12.77
C TYR A 24 -3.98 -8.16 -13.50
N ARG A 25 -4.95 -7.44 -12.91
CA ARG A 25 -6.25 -7.16 -13.54
C ARG A 25 -6.11 -6.40 -14.85
N ALA A 26 -5.20 -5.43 -14.91
CA ALA A 26 -4.91 -4.69 -16.13
C ALA A 26 -4.35 -5.60 -17.25
N LEU A 27 -3.43 -6.50 -16.94
CA LEU A 27 -2.91 -7.47 -17.89
C LEU A 27 -3.99 -8.47 -18.35
N ARG A 28 -4.76 -8.98 -17.41
CA ARG A 28 -5.85 -9.92 -17.65
C ARG A 28 -6.97 -9.33 -18.49
N SER A 29 -7.19 -8.02 -18.47
CA SER A 29 -8.19 -7.35 -19.32
C SER A 29 -7.86 -7.41 -20.81
N ARG A 30 -6.63 -7.77 -21.16
CA ARG A 30 -6.15 -7.90 -22.54
C ARG A 30 -5.53 -9.29 -22.81
N PRO A 31 -6.34 -10.37 -22.69
CA PRO A 31 -5.87 -11.73 -22.93
C PRO A 31 -5.45 -11.98 -24.39
N ASP A 32 -5.85 -11.10 -25.30
CA ASP A 32 -5.43 -11.06 -26.70
C ASP A 32 -3.95 -10.65 -26.86
N LEU A 33 -3.42 -9.87 -25.93
CA LEU A 33 -2.05 -9.35 -25.96
C LEU A 33 -1.11 -10.12 -25.02
N PHE A 34 -1.59 -10.47 -23.82
CA PHE A 34 -0.76 -10.93 -22.72
C PHE A 34 -1.13 -12.35 -22.26
N ASP A 35 -0.10 -13.16 -22.14
CA ASP A 35 -0.14 -14.47 -21.52
C ASP A 35 0.61 -14.37 -20.18
N VAL A 36 -0.13 -14.33 -19.06
CA VAL A 36 0.40 -13.96 -17.74
C VAL A 36 0.95 -15.16 -17.00
N TYR A 37 2.12 -14.98 -16.40
CA TYR A 37 2.82 -15.89 -15.48
C TYR A 37 3.11 -15.15 -14.19
N ILE A 38 2.91 -15.75 -13.02
CA ILE A 38 2.98 -15.05 -11.74
C ILE A 38 4.04 -15.67 -10.83
N GLU A 39 4.90 -14.82 -10.28
CA GLU A 39 5.78 -15.14 -9.15
C GLU A 39 5.32 -14.36 -7.91
N PRO A 40 4.76 -15.05 -6.90
CA PRO A 40 4.38 -14.39 -5.66
C PRO A 40 5.61 -14.22 -4.79
N ILE A 41 5.74 -13.04 -4.20
CA ILE A 41 6.76 -12.78 -3.17
C ILE A 41 6.10 -12.47 -1.84
N SER A 42 6.79 -12.73 -0.74
CA SER A 42 6.37 -12.28 0.58
C SER A 42 6.61 -10.77 0.73
N TRP A 43 5.85 -10.10 1.60
CA TRP A 43 5.97 -8.68 1.83
C TRP A 43 6.00 -8.37 3.32
N GLY A 44 7.20 -8.22 3.84
CA GLY A 44 7.42 -7.96 5.26
C GLY A 44 6.66 -8.96 6.16
N GLN A 45 6.04 -8.45 7.21
CA GLN A 45 5.24 -9.25 8.16
C GLN A 45 3.72 -9.11 7.90
N THR A 46 3.29 -9.01 6.64
CA THR A 46 1.87 -8.93 6.31
C THR A 46 1.22 -10.31 6.23
N SER A 47 -0.09 -10.37 6.45
CA SER A 47 -0.89 -11.57 6.22
C SER A 47 -1.06 -11.85 4.72
N TRP A 48 -1.30 -13.10 4.39
CA TRP A 48 -1.72 -13.51 3.06
C TRP A 48 -3.24 -13.42 2.94
N LEU A 49 -3.73 -13.35 1.69
CA LEU A 49 -5.15 -13.42 1.41
C LEU A 49 -5.73 -14.74 1.91
N THR A 50 -6.88 -14.67 2.54
CA THR A 50 -7.62 -15.80 3.07
C THR A 50 -8.85 -16.15 2.22
N GLU A 51 -9.27 -15.23 1.36
CA GLU A 51 -10.39 -15.40 0.45
C GLU A 51 -10.06 -16.49 -0.59
N ASP A 52 -11.06 -17.32 -0.90
CA ASP A 52 -11.05 -18.34 -1.96
C ASP A 52 -12.07 -17.96 -3.04
N ASP A 53 -11.95 -16.70 -3.51
CA ASP A 53 -12.80 -16.17 -4.58
C ASP A 53 -12.27 -16.56 -5.97
N GLU A 54 -12.99 -16.18 -7.01
CA GLU A 54 -12.62 -16.51 -8.39
C GLU A 54 -11.28 -15.87 -8.80
N GLU A 55 -10.96 -14.66 -8.32
CA GLU A 55 -9.67 -14.02 -8.59
C GLU A 55 -8.51 -14.83 -7.97
N ARG A 56 -8.71 -15.31 -6.74
CA ARG A 56 -7.72 -16.14 -6.06
C ARG A 56 -7.47 -17.46 -6.81
N LYS A 57 -8.53 -18.13 -7.25
CA LYS A 57 -8.44 -19.38 -8.03
C LYS A 57 -7.70 -19.17 -9.35
N GLU A 58 -7.96 -18.05 -10.04
CA GLU A 58 -7.24 -17.72 -11.26
C GLU A 58 -5.75 -17.42 -11.00
N ILE A 59 -5.42 -16.68 -9.94
CA ILE A 59 -4.04 -16.44 -9.52
C ILE A 59 -3.35 -17.80 -9.27
N ASP A 60 -3.99 -18.71 -8.54
CA ASP A 60 -3.44 -20.04 -8.26
C ASP A 60 -3.20 -20.88 -9.52
N GLN A 61 -4.07 -20.76 -10.55
CA GLN A 61 -3.85 -21.39 -11.86
C GLN A 61 -2.61 -20.80 -12.58
N HIS A 62 -2.46 -19.46 -12.54
CA HIS A 62 -1.27 -18.81 -13.12
C HIS A 62 0.01 -19.18 -12.38
N LEU A 63 -0.03 -19.37 -11.06
CA LEU A 63 1.11 -19.85 -10.28
C LEU A 63 1.55 -21.26 -10.73
N LYS A 64 0.61 -22.19 -10.86
CA LYS A 64 0.87 -23.55 -11.35
C LYS A 64 1.49 -23.52 -12.76
N LYS A 65 0.84 -22.78 -13.66
CA LYS A 65 1.32 -22.57 -15.03
C LYS A 65 2.75 -22.00 -15.07
N THR A 66 3.08 -21.08 -14.17
CA THR A 66 4.42 -20.49 -14.08
C THR A 66 5.46 -21.55 -13.71
N ILE A 67 5.15 -22.37 -12.69
CA ILE A 67 6.04 -23.47 -12.27
C ILE A 67 6.28 -24.45 -13.41
N GLU A 68 5.24 -24.88 -14.11
CA GLU A 68 5.33 -25.80 -15.25
C GLU A 68 6.18 -25.20 -16.39
N HIS A 69 5.98 -23.90 -16.68
CA HIS A 69 6.74 -23.21 -17.73
C HIS A 69 8.22 -23.10 -17.40
N ILE A 70 8.57 -22.75 -16.16
CA ILE A 70 9.96 -22.66 -15.69
C ILE A 70 10.61 -24.06 -15.71
N ASN A 71 9.92 -25.09 -15.22
CA ASN A 71 10.42 -26.45 -15.20
C ASN A 71 10.69 -27.00 -16.63
N SER A 72 9.99 -26.48 -17.63
CA SER A 72 10.19 -26.78 -19.04
C SER A 72 11.26 -25.92 -19.72
N ASN A 73 12.08 -25.19 -18.96
CA ASN A 73 13.05 -24.19 -19.43
C ASN A 73 12.40 -23.10 -20.31
N GLY A 74 11.14 -22.78 -20.04
CA GLY A 74 10.43 -21.72 -20.74
C GLY A 74 11.01 -20.34 -20.45
N THR A 75 10.92 -19.43 -21.41
CA THR A 75 11.38 -18.03 -21.30
C THR A 75 10.21 -17.07 -21.38
N PHE A 76 10.43 -15.83 -20.94
CA PHE A 76 9.44 -14.76 -20.94
C PHE A 76 9.83 -13.65 -21.92
N ASP A 77 8.85 -13.02 -22.57
CA ASP A 77 9.09 -11.88 -23.46
C ASP A 77 9.32 -10.59 -22.67
N MET A 78 8.64 -10.44 -21.52
CA MET A 78 8.79 -9.29 -20.63
C MET A 78 8.54 -9.66 -19.18
N SER A 79 9.13 -8.89 -18.28
CA SER A 79 8.79 -8.91 -16.86
C SER A 79 8.16 -7.60 -16.41
N ILE A 80 7.20 -7.70 -15.48
CA ILE A 80 6.65 -6.58 -14.73
C ILE A 80 6.86 -6.88 -13.25
N GLN A 81 7.64 -6.06 -12.56
CA GLN A 81 8.07 -6.31 -11.18
C GLN A 81 7.47 -5.25 -10.26
N VAL A 82 6.44 -5.64 -9.51
CA VAL A 82 5.70 -4.76 -8.60
C VAL A 82 6.28 -4.86 -7.20
N THR A 83 7.41 -4.20 -6.99
CA THR A 83 8.17 -4.22 -5.73
C THR A 83 8.88 -2.89 -5.49
N ILE A 84 9.59 -2.77 -4.36
CA ILE A 84 10.57 -1.70 -4.19
C ILE A 84 11.75 -1.92 -5.15
N PRO A 85 12.34 -0.85 -5.69
CA PRO A 85 13.37 -0.95 -6.73
C PRO A 85 14.60 -1.78 -6.40
N ASN A 86 14.99 -1.86 -5.12
CA ASN A 86 16.14 -2.69 -4.72
C ASN A 86 15.93 -4.20 -4.95
N GLU A 87 14.70 -4.67 -5.19
CA GLU A 87 14.36 -6.06 -5.50
C GLU A 87 14.21 -6.32 -7.02
N TRP A 88 14.39 -5.30 -7.85
CA TRP A 88 14.31 -5.46 -9.30
C TRP A 88 15.50 -6.17 -9.88
N ASP A 89 15.24 -7.07 -10.84
CA ASP A 89 16.22 -7.88 -11.53
C ASP A 89 15.96 -7.91 -13.04
N LYS A 90 17.01 -8.21 -13.81
CA LYS A 90 16.89 -8.44 -15.25
C LYS A 90 16.42 -9.88 -15.50
N ILE A 91 15.13 -10.06 -15.75
CA ILE A 91 14.47 -11.39 -15.87
C ILE A 91 14.17 -11.74 -17.33
N ALA A 92 13.84 -10.76 -18.15
CA ALA A 92 13.40 -10.95 -19.54
C ALA A 92 14.11 -9.94 -20.45
N PRO A 93 13.94 -10.03 -21.77
CA PRO A 93 14.44 -9.00 -22.69
C PRO A 93 13.89 -7.60 -22.42
N ILE A 94 12.61 -7.51 -22.01
CA ILE A 94 11.95 -6.26 -21.60
C ILE A 94 11.61 -6.37 -20.12
N ASN A 95 12.07 -5.41 -19.31
CA ASN A 95 11.82 -5.37 -17.88
C ASN A 95 11.18 -4.04 -17.50
N ILE A 96 10.04 -4.10 -16.81
CA ILE A 96 9.31 -2.92 -16.32
C ILE A 96 9.27 -2.99 -14.80
N GLY A 97 9.84 -1.99 -14.15
CA GLY A 97 9.76 -1.82 -12.71
C GLY A 97 8.52 -1.01 -12.36
N VAL A 98 7.71 -1.52 -11.44
CA VAL A 98 6.51 -0.85 -10.94
C VAL A 98 6.65 -0.69 -9.44
N THR A 99 6.56 0.56 -8.94
CA THR A 99 6.72 0.84 -7.52
C THR A 99 5.62 1.75 -6.99
N ALA A 100 5.09 1.40 -5.82
CA ALA A 100 3.96 2.10 -5.21
C ALA A 100 4.38 3.27 -4.30
N GLY A 101 5.63 3.39 -3.93
CA GLY A 101 5.88 4.30 -2.86
C GLY A 101 7.18 5.04 -2.87
N ILE A 102 7.09 6.34 -3.00
CA ILE A 102 8.07 7.26 -2.48
C ILE A 102 7.32 8.13 -1.48
N GLU A 103 7.65 7.91 -0.21
CA GLU A 103 7.04 8.62 0.92
C GLU A 103 7.94 9.78 1.39
N THR A 104 8.98 10.08 0.62
CA THR A 104 10.03 11.06 0.91
C THR A 104 10.27 11.95 -0.30
N THR A 105 11.19 12.88 -0.18
CA THR A 105 11.57 13.83 -1.25
C THR A 105 12.75 13.37 -2.10
N LEU A 106 13.36 12.23 -1.76
CA LEU A 106 14.49 11.65 -2.49
C LEU A 106 14.37 10.13 -2.53
N ILE A 107 14.81 9.51 -3.64
CA ILE A 107 14.98 8.06 -3.70
C ILE A 107 16.38 7.65 -3.25
N SER A 108 16.54 6.42 -2.79
CA SER A 108 17.84 5.84 -2.44
C SER A 108 18.77 5.78 -3.67
N PRO A 109 20.10 5.98 -3.51
CA PRO A 109 21.07 5.74 -4.59
C PRO A 109 20.95 4.33 -5.20
N GLN A 110 20.68 3.32 -4.37
CA GLN A 110 20.45 1.95 -4.82
C GLN A 110 19.25 1.84 -5.78
N TRP A 111 18.21 2.66 -5.59
CA TRP A 111 17.05 2.66 -6.48
C TRP A 111 17.39 3.22 -7.86
N ILE A 112 18.25 4.24 -7.91
CA ILE A 112 18.79 4.77 -9.17
C ILE A 112 19.60 3.69 -9.90
N GLU A 113 20.42 2.95 -9.18
CA GLU A 113 21.23 1.87 -9.75
C GLU A 113 20.35 0.75 -10.30
N LYS A 114 19.40 0.27 -9.51
CA LYS A 114 18.49 -0.80 -9.91
C LYS A 114 17.53 -0.40 -11.04
N SER A 115 17.15 0.87 -11.13
CA SER A 115 16.31 1.35 -12.24
C SER A 115 16.97 1.16 -13.62
N ARG A 116 18.32 1.14 -13.68
CA ARG A 116 19.07 0.88 -14.92
C ARG A 116 18.88 -0.53 -15.50
N LEU A 117 18.40 -1.47 -14.67
CA LEU A 117 18.02 -2.81 -15.13
C LEU A 117 16.66 -2.83 -15.86
N MET A 118 15.90 -1.75 -15.74
CA MET A 118 14.55 -1.64 -16.29
C MET A 118 14.55 -0.84 -17.59
N ASN A 119 13.70 -1.26 -18.52
CA ASN A 119 13.43 -0.50 -19.75
C ASN A 119 12.50 0.70 -19.48
N LYS A 120 11.67 0.59 -18.43
CA LYS A 120 10.77 1.64 -17.96
C LYS A 120 10.49 1.46 -16.47
N VAL A 121 10.30 2.57 -15.77
CA VAL A 121 9.78 2.62 -14.40
C VAL A 121 8.39 3.24 -14.43
N ILE A 122 7.44 2.58 -13.77
CA ILE A 122 6.07 3.08 -13.57
C ILE A 122 5.87 3.31 -12.07
N THR A 123 5.46 4.52 -11.72
CA THR A 123 5.07 4.91 -10.37
C THR A 123 3.55 5.14 -10.29
N ILE A 124 3.01 5.33 -9.09
CA ILE A 124 1.57 5.49 -8.88
C ILE A 124 1.11 6.95 -8.78
N SER A 125 2.03 7.89 -8.74
CA SER A 125 1.71 9.32 -8.64
C SER A 125 2.72 10.17 -9.41
N ASN A 126 2.29 11.36 -9.81
CA ASN A 126 3.18 12.35 -10.41
C ASN A 126 4.30 12.75 -9.44
N HIS A 127 3.98 12.92 -8.14
CA HIS A 127 4.97 13.17 -7.08
C HIS A 127 6.10 12.13 -7.12
N SER A 128 5.75 10.85 -7.07
CA SER A 128 6.75 9.76 -7.13
C SER A 128 7.56 9.78 -8.43
N ALA A 129 6.94 10.07 -9.57
CA ALA A 129 7.64 10.15 -10.85
C ALA A 129 8.65 11.31 -10.87
N GLU A 130 8.26 12.49 -10.39
CA GLU A 130 9.13 13.66 -10.34
C GLU A 130 10.30 13.45 -9.36
N ILE A 131 10.07 12.79 -8.23
CA ILE A 131 11.17 12.45 -7.30
C ILE A 131 12.18 11.50 -7.98
N PHE A 132 11.71 10.48 -8.71
CA PHE A 132 12.60 9.60 -9.46
C PHE A 132 13.44 10.35 -10.49
N LYS A 133 12.85 11.29 -11.22
CA LYS A 133 13.53 12.08 -12.26
C LYS A 133 14.52 13.08 -11.68
N ASN A 134 14.15 13.72 -10.56
CA ASN A 134 14.87 14.88 -10.04
C ASN A 134 15.91 14.52 -8.96
N THR A 135 15.87 13.28 -8.41
CA THR A 135 16.87 12.86 -7.44
C THR A 135 18.24 12.73 -8.11
N SER A 136 19.24 13.37 -7.54
CA SER A 136 20.63 13.22 -7.96
C SER A 136 21.58 13.11 -6.77
N TYR A 137 22.68 12.41 -6.98
CA TYR A 137 23.74 12.22 -6.01
C TYR A 137 25.10 12.52 -6.65
N ARG A 138 26.01 13.09 -5.90
CA ARG A 138 27.44 13.16 -6.29
C ARG A 138 28.12 11.87 -5.86
N ALA A 139 28.81 11.23 -6.77
CA ALA A 139 29.58 10.02 -6.53
C ALA A 139 30.93 10.12 -7.26
N LYS A 140 31.98 9.53 -6.69
CA LYS A 140 33.27 9.38 -7.41
C LYS A 140 33.16 8.20 -8.36
N ASN A 141 33.61 8.42 -9.59
CA ASN A 141 33.79 7.35 -10.55
C ASN A 141 35.02 6.52 -10.15
N ASN A 142 34.82 5.25 -9.85
CA ASN A 142 35.87 4.37 -9.36
C ASN A 142 37.02 4.14 -10.39
N HIS A 143 36.79 4.38 -11.69
CA HIS A 143 37.80 4.20 -12.74
C HIS A 143 38.60 5.51 -13.02
N THR A 144 37.93 6.65 -12.95
CA THR A 144 38.52 7.93 -13.30
C THR A 144 38.90 8.79 -12.09
N GLY A 145 38.37 8.47 -10.91
CA GLY A 145 38.53 9.27 -9.69
C GLY A 145 37.80 10.63 -9.70
N LEU A 146 37.10 10.95 -10.80
CA LEU A 146 36.38 12.22 -10.97
C LEU A 146 35.02 12.17 -10.34
N ASP A 147 34.56 13.30 -9.83
CA ASP A 147 33.20 13.46 -9.36
C ASP A 147 32.21 13.42 -10.55
N GLN A 148 31.17 12.63 -10.41
CA GLN A 148 30.09 12.54 -11.38
C GLN A 148 28.73 12.69 -10.70
N GLU A 149 27.76 13.25 -11.41
CA GLU A 149 26.38 13.27 -10.97
C GLU A 149 25.69 11.97 -11.39
N VAL A 150 25.03 11.32 -10.44
CA VAL A 150 24.29 10.06 -10.65
C VAL A 150 22.80 10.35 -10.53
N ARG A 151 22.07 10.11 -11.62
CA ARG A 151 20.61 10.27 -11.73
C ARG A 151 19.98 9.04 -12.34
N CYS A 152 18.66 8.93 -12.20
CA CYS A 152 17.88 7.94 -12.95
C CYS A 152 17.89 8.30 -14.44
N SER A 153 18.42 7.41 -15.27
CA SER A 153 18.43 7.55 -16.74
C SER A 153 17.30 6.74 -17.43
N THR A 154 16.62 5.89 -16.67
CA THR A 154 15.52 5.08 -17.18
C THR A 154 14.25 5.94 -17.34
N PRO A 155 13.49 5.81 -18.42
CA PRO A 155 12.21 6.49 -18.58
C PRO A 155 11.27 6.20 -17.41
N VAL A 156 10.74 7.26 -16.77
CA VAL A 156 9.82 7.18 -15.63
C VAL A 156 8.50 7.81 -16.01
N GLU A 157 7.42 7.07 -15.82
CA GLU A 157 6.04 7.54 -15.99
C GLU A 157 5.22 7.20 -14.74
N TYR A 158 4.00 7.73 -14.64
CA TYR A 158 3.09 7.35 -13.58
C TYR A 158 1.74 6.88 -14.13
N VAL A 159 1.14 5.93 -13.41
CA VAL A 159 -0.21 5.45 -13.63
C VAL A 159 -0.89 5.37 -12.27
N SER A 160 -1.84 6.25 -12.02
CA SER A 160 -2.58 6.31 -10.76
C SER A 160 -3.51 5.09 -10.60
N TYR A 161 -3.89 4.80 -9.35
CA TYR A 161 -4.92 3.81 -9.09
C TYR A 161 -6.25 4.23 -9.71
N PRO A 162 -7.01 3.28 -10.27
CA PRO A 162 -8.35 3.55 -10.76
C PRO A 162 -9.32 3.79 -9.60
N VAL A 163 -10.32 4.63 -9.82
CA VAL A 163 -11.51 4.65 -8.96
C VAL A 163 -12.32 3.40 -9.29
N ILE A 164 -12.51 2.56 -8.30
CA ILE A 164 -13.29 1.31 -8.44
C ILE A 164 -14.63 1.52 -7.74
N ASN A 165 -15.73 1.40 -8.48
CA ASN A 165 -17.06 1.32 -7.88
C ASN A 165 -17.16 0.01 -7.11
N THR A 166 -17.32 0.12 -5.81
CA THR A 166 -17.41 -1.02 -4.89
C THR A 166 -18.81 -1.05 -4.30
N THR A 167 -19.41 -2.23 -4.23
CA THR A 167 -20.65 -2.44 -3.47
C THR A 167 -20.39 -2.10 -2.01
N ILE A 168 -21.31 -1.42 -1.37
CA ILE A 168 -21.18 -1.01 0.03
C ILE A 168 -21.82 -2.11 0.90
N GLU A 169 -21.02 -2.76 1.71
CA GLU A 169 -21.50 -3.66 2.75
C GLU A 169 -21.68 -2.89 4.06
N LYS A 170 -22.89 -2.92 4.60
CA LYS A 170 -23.21 -2.21 5.84
C LYS A 170 -22.49 -2.88 7.01
N LEU A 171 -21.63 -2.12 7.69
CA LEU A 171 -21.02 -2.56 8.94
C LEU A 171 -21.88 -2.17 10.13
N ASP A 172 -22.04 -3.12 11.06
CA ASP A 172 -22.58 -2.86 12.38
C ASP A 172 -21.42 -2.66 13.35
N LEU A 173 -21.18 -1.39 13.67
CA LEU A 173 -20.12 -0.98 14.60
C LEU A 173 -20.77 -0.51 15.91
N ASP A 174 -20.39 -1.14 17.00
CA ASP A 174 -20.82 -0.75 18.35
C ASP A 174 -20.08 0.55 18.78
N LEU A 175 -20.59 1.69 18.27
CA LEU A 175 -20.06 3.02 18.52
C LEU A 175 -21.03 3.79 19.46
N GLU A 176 -20.62 4.02 20.67
CA GLU A 176 -21.36 4.83 21.64
C GLU A 176 -21.45 6.32 21.23
N THR A 177 -20.53 6.77 20.37
CA THR A 177 -20.39 8.17 19.94
C THR A 177 -21.03 8.39 18.56
N LYS A 178 -21.62 9.58 18.36
CA LYS A 178 -22.32 9.94 17.11
C LYS A 178 -21.41 10.62 16.09
N PHE A 179 -20.33 11.22 16.53
CA PHE A 179 -19.33 11.88 15.69
C PHE A 179 -17.98 11.20 15.86
N ASN A 180 -17.55 10.44 14.86
CA ASN A 180 -16.28 9.75 14.91
C ASN A 180 -15.35 10.19 13.79
N PHE A 181 -14.10 10.45 14.16
CA PHE A 181 -12.99 10.46 13.21
C PHE A 181 -12.54 9.03 12.93
N LEU A 182 -12.06 8.79 11.71
CA LEU A 182 -11.48 7.51 11.29
C LEU A 182 -10.01 7.71 10.93
N THR A 183 -9.15 6.78 11.33
CA THR A 183 -7.80 6.63 10.77
C THR A 183 -7.55 5.21 10.34
N VAL A 184 -6.89 5.02 9.20
CA VAL A 184 -6.67 3.71 8.56
C VAL A 184 -5.20 3.51 8.24
N GLY A 185 -4.64 2.37 8.63
CA GLY A 185 -3.29 2.00 8.22
C GLY A 185 -2.60 0.99 9.13
N GLN A 186 -1.40 0.58 8.75
CA GLN A 186 -0.55 -0.23 9.61
C GLN A 186 0.11 0.65 10.67
N LEU A 187 0.15 0.19 11.93
CA LEU A 187 0.81 0.91 13.01
C LEU A 187 2.33 0.94 12.76
N SER A 188 2.83 2.12 12.41
CA SER A 188 4.24 2.35 12.15
C SER A 188 4.63 3.79 12.49
N PRO A 189 5.94 4.07 12.72
CA PRO A 189 6.41 5.44 12.95
C PRO A 189 5.98 6.41 11.84
N ARG A 190 6.03 5.99 10.59
CA ARG A 190 5.63 6.80 9.44
C ARG A 190 4.17 7.25 9.49
N LYS A 191 3.25 6.36 9.90
CA LYS A 191 1.81 6.68 10.01
C LYS A 191 1.48 7.59 11.18
N ASN A 192 2.39 7.73 12.15
CA ASN A 192 2.30 8.68 13.26
C ASN A 192 0.99 8.61 14.08
N MET A 193 0.37 7.43 14.11
CA MET A 193 -0.92 7.23 14.79
C MET A 193 -0.85 7.51 16.30
N GLY A 194 0.31 7.28 16.92
CA GLY A 194 0.51 7.59 18.36
C GLY A 194 0.36 9.08 18.65
N HIS A 195 0.88 9.94 17.77
CA HIS A 195 0.70 11.39 17.89
C HIS A 195 -0.77 11.78 17.65
N LEU A 196 -1.41 11.19 16.65
CA LEU A 196 -2.85 11.43 16.41
C LEU A 196 -3.69 11.13 17.66
N VAL A 197 -3.48 9.97 18.29
CA VAL A 197 -4.23 9.58 19.51
C VAL A 197 -4.01 10.59 20.64
N LYS A 198 -2.77 11.03 20.84
CA LYS A 198 -2.46 12.04 21.87
C LYS A 198 -3.15 13.37 21.61
N CYS A 199 -3.04 13.90 20.39
CA CYS A 199 -3.69 15.15 20.00
C CYS A 199 -5.22 15.06 20.08
N PHE A 200 -5.80 13.92 19.65
CA PHE A 200 -7.23 13.68 19.73
C PHE A 200 -7.71 13.73 21.20
N ILE A 201 -7.05 13.00 22.10
CA ILE A 201 -7.41 12.97 23.51
C ILE A 201 -7.25 14.36 24.12
N GLU A 202 -6.14 15.05 23.86
CA GLU A 202 -5.90 16.40 24.38
C GLU A 202 -7.01 17.37 23.97
N LYS A 203 -7.46 17.29 22.72
CA LYS A 203 -8.50 18.19 22.19
C LYS A 203 -9.90 17.84 22.66
N PHE A 204 -10.24 16.55 22.78
CA PHE A 204 -11.62 16.09 22.96
C PHE A 204 -11.88 15.38 24.29
N LYS A 205 -10.94 15.35 25.23
CA LYS A 205 -11.05 14.61 26.50
C LYS A 205 -12.36 14.83 27.27
N ASP A 206 -12.93 16.02 27.20
CA ASP A 206 -14.14 16.39 27.93
C ASP A 206 -15.44 16.22 27.14
N ASN A 207 -15.36 15.72 25.89
CA ASN A 207 -16.49 15.57 25.00
C ASN A 207 -16.88 14.09 24.84
N GLU A 208 -18.06 13.71 25.35
CA GLU A 208 -18.57 12.34 25.33
C GLU A 208 -19.21 11.94 23.99
N ASP A 209 -19.52 12.90 23.11
CA ASP A 209 -20.16 12.64 21.80
C ASP A 209 -19.14 12.34 20.69
N VAL A 210 -17.84 12.51 20.97
CA VAL A 210 -16.78 12.38 19.95
C VAL A 210 -15.92 11.15 20.18
N GLY A 211 -15.66 10.41 19.08
CA GLY A 211 -14.81 9.23 19.08
C GLY A 211 -13.73 9.25 18.00
N LEU A 212 -12.72 8.43 18.20
CA LEU A 212 -11.70 8.11 17.20
C LEU A 212 -11.71 6.60 16.92
N VAL A 213 -12.10 6.22 15.71
CA VAL A 213 -12.03 4.84 15.23
C VAL A 213 -10.67 4.63 14.55
N ILE A 214 -9.91 3.68 15.05
CA ILE A 214 -8.59 3.33 14.55
C ILE A 214 -8.69 1.97 13.86
N LYS A 215 -8.71 1.95 12.53
CA LYS A 215 -8.61 0.74 11.73
C LYS A 215 -7.13 0.44 11.49
N ALA A 216 -6.56 -0.39 12.36
CA ALA A 216 -5.13 -0.65 12.33
C ALA A 216 -4.76 -2.09 12.71
N THR A 217 -3.60 -2.52 12.19
CA THR A 217 -2.85 -3.71 12.60
C THR A 217 -1.40 -3.31 12.86
N THR A 218 -0.69 -4.07 13.69
CA THR A 218 0.76 -3.87 13.82
C THR A 218 1.50 -4.56 12.66
N ALA A 219 1.16 -5.81 12.40
CA ALA A 219 1.80 -6.59 11.33
C ALA A 219 0.79 -7.47 10.59
N LYS A 220 0.03 -8.28 11.31
CA LYS A 220 -0.88 -9.28 10.77
C LYS A 220 -2.31 -9.05 11.23
N THR A 221 -3.24 -9.84 10.69
CA THR A 221 -4.67 -9.81 11.07
C THR A 221 -5.03 -10.87 12.12
N SER A 222 -4.04 -11.47 12.78
CA SER A 222 -4.23 -12.52 13.78
C SER A 222 -4.70 -12.00 15.14
N LEU A 223 -5.26 -12.88 15.97
CA LEU A 223 -5.64 -12.57 17.35
C LEU A 223 -4.45 -12.14 18.22
N ILE A 224 -3.25 -12.68 17.95
CA ILE A 224 -2.01 -12.31 18.66
C ILE A 224 -1.66 -10.87 18.30
N ASP A 225 -1.70 -10.50 17.03
CA ASP A 225 -1.44 -9.13 16.58
C ASP A 225 -2.49 -8.16 17.15
N ARG A 226 -3.76 -8.57 17.19
CA ARG A 226 -4.83 -7.78 17.82
C ARG A 226 -4.53 -7.47 19.27
N LYS A 227 -4.11 -8.47 20.04
CA LYS A 227 -3.75 -8.29 21.46
C LYS A 227 -2.58 -7.34 21.63
N HIS A 228 -1.56 -7.49 20.78
CA HIS A 228 -0.39 -6.61 20.77
C HIS A 228 -0.79 -5.17 20.41
N THR A 229 -1.50 -4.98 19.31
CA THR A 229 -1.99 -3.67 18.84
C THR A 229 -2.84 -2.98 19.91
N LEU A 230 -3.76 -3.73 20.55
CA LEU A 230 -4.58 -3.21 21.63
C LEU A 230 -3.74 -2.73 22.83
N ASN A 231 -2.71 -3.46 23.22
CA ASN A 231 -1.82 -3.08 24.32
C ASN A 231 -1.03 -1.81 23.99
N VAL A 232 -0.57 -1.65 22.73
CA VAL A 232 0.09 -0.41 22.29
C VAL A 232 -0.87 0.77 22.42
N PHE A 233 -2.10 0.67 21.94
CA PHE A 233 -3.06 1.77 22.04
C PHE A 233 -3.49 2.04 23.49
N LYS A 234 -3.67 1.01 24.32
CA LYS A 234 -3.93 1.19 25.77
C LYS A 234 -2.81 1.97 26.44
N SER A 235 -1.54 1.69 26.12
CA SER A 235 -0.41 2.45 26.67
C SER A 235 -0.36 3.89 26.17
N LEU A 236 -0.82 4.18 24.94
CA LEU A 236 -0.90 5.53 24.38
C LEU A 236 -2.03 6.35 25.02
N VAL A 237 -3.19 5.74 25.25
CA VAL A 237 -4.33 6.38 25.95
C VAL A 237 -4.00 6.61 27.42
N GLY A 238 -3.29 5.65 28.06
CA GLY A 238 -2.93 5.70 29.48
C GLY A 238 -4.13 5.48 30.41
N ASP A 239 -3.86 5.53 31.71
CA ASP A 239 -4.88 5.37 32.78
C ASP A 239 -5.68 6.64 33.05
N LYS A 240 -5.98 7.43 32.04
CA LYS A 240 -6.67 8.70 32.18
C LYS A 240 -8.13 8.45 32.54
N LYS A 241 -8.45 8.41 33.84
CA LYS A 241 -9.80 8.16 34.38
C LYS A 241 -10.83 9.23 34.00
N ASP A 242 -10.36 10.40 33.54
CA ASP A 242 -11.20 11.59 33.29
C ASP A 242 -11.45 11.83 31.78
N ILE A 243 -11.18 10.84 30.93
CA ILE A 243 -11.45 10.98 29.49
C ILE A 243 -12.89 10.58 29.20
N LYS A 244 -13.68 11.52 28.66
CA LYS A 244 -15.05 11.26 28.18
C LYS A 244 -15.11 10.80 26.71
N CYS A 245 -14.23 11.35 25.85
CA CYS A 245 -14.16 10.92 24.46
C CYS A 245 -13.77 9.44 24.35
N LYS A 246 -14.15 8.80 23.24
CA LYS A 246 -13.92 7.36 23.03
C LYS A 246 -12.83 7.10 22.00
N VAL A 247 -12.05 6.05 22.20
CA VAL A 247 -11.07 5.55 21.24
C VAL A 247 -11.37 4.07 20.98
N TYR A 248 -11.69 3.75 19.75
CA TYR A 248 -12.08 2.41 19.30
C TYR A 248 -10.98 1.80 18.43
N LEU A 249 -10.66 0.54 18.66
CA LEU A 249 -9.76 -0.23 17.79
C LEU A 249 -10.55 -1.21 16.93
N LEU A 250 -10.53 -1.00 15.63
CA LEU A 250 -11.03 -1.94 14.63
C LEU A 250 -9.82 -2.68 14.04
N HIS A 251 -9.59 -3.90 14.51
CA HIS A 251 -8.47 -4.74 14.08
C HIS A 251 -8.97 -5.90 13.23
N GLY A 252 -8.17 -6.34 12.30
CA GLY A 252 -8.47 -7.46 11.42
C GLY A 252 -8.51 -7.05 9.95
N TYR A 253 -8.81 -8.00 9.10
CA TYR A 253 -9.04 -7.77 7.69
C TYR A 253 -10.49 -7.30 7.48
N LEU A 254 -10.67 -6.41 6.54
CA LEU A 254 -11.96 -6.05 5.97
C LEU A 254 -11.87 -6.22 4.46
N THR A 255 -12.93 -6.73 3.85
CA THR A 255 -13.06 -6.77 2.39
C THR A 255 -13.15 -5.34 1.82
N LYS A 256 -13.18 -5.20 0.51
CA LYS A 256 -13.35 -3.88 -0.13
C LYS A 256 -14.75 -3.33 0.15
N GLU A 257 -15.75 -4.19 0.15
CA GLU A 257 -17.14 -3.89 0.40
C GLU A 257 -17.35 -3.44 1.85
N GLU A 258 -16.71 -4.13 2.82
CA GLU A 258 -16.69 -3.75 4.22
C GLU A 258 -15.91 -2.44 4.45
N MET A 259 -14.77 -2.23 3.77
CA MET A 259 -14.04 -0.96 3.83
C MET A 259 -14.87 0.20 3.28
N ALA A 260 -15.61 -0.02 2.19
CA ALA A 260 -16.56 0.96 1.67
C ALA A 260 -17.67 1.27 2.69
N GLY A 261 -18.18 0.23 3.37
CA GLY A 261 -19.13 0.37 4.48
C GLY A 261 -18.56 1.17 5.66
N LEU A 262 -17.26 0.98 5.98
CA LEU A 262 -16.60 1.75 7.02
C LEU A 262 -16.49 3.23 6.65
N TYR A 263 -16.07 3.55 5.43
CA TYR A 263 -15.97 4.95 4.96
C TYR A 263 -17.33 5.66 4.83
N THR A 264 -18.40 4.92 4.61
CA THR A 264 -19.77 5.47 4.48
C THR A 264 -20.62 5.30 5.74
N HIS A 265 -20.04 4.79 6.83
CA HIS A 265 -20.76 4.56 8.07
C HIS A 265 -21.33 5.88 8.63
N PRO A 266 -22.63 5.92 9.02
CA PRO A 266 -23.33 7.16 9.39
C PRO A 266 -22.72 7.90 10.58
N ASN A 267 -22.05 7.19 11.51
CA ASN A 267 -21.37 7.78 12.65
C ASN A 267 -19.90 8.16 12.40
N ILE A 268 -19.34 7.84 11.23
CA ILE A 268 -18.00 8.27 10.82
C ILE A 268 -18.13 9.53 9.96
N LYS A 269 -17.50 10.63 10.37
CA LYS A 269 -17.71 11.96 9.82
C LYS A 269 -16.50 12.52 9.06
N ALA A 270 -15.31 12.05 9.37
CA ALA A 270 -14.10 12.43 8.65
C ALA A 270 -13.00 11.37 8.82
N LEU A 271 -12.16 11.24 7.79
CA LEU A 271 -10.90 10.50 7.89
C LEU A 271 -9.78 11.47 8.28
N VAL A 272 -8.96 11.09 9.26
CA VAL A 272 -7.82 11.88 9.73
C VAL A 272 -6.52 11.10 9.51
N SER A 273 -5.54 11.74 8.91
CA SER A 273 -4.20 11.17 8.72
C SER A 273 -3.12 12.16 9.16
N THR A 274 -2.25 11.71 10.07
CA THR A 274 -1.07 12.46 10.52
C THR A 274 0.23 11.85 9.99
N THR A 275 0.16 11.14 8.87
CA THR A 275 1.30 10.49 8.25
C THR A 275 2.41 11.49 7.92
N HIS A 276 3.66 11.04 8.03
CA HIS A 276 4.84 11.83 7.61
C HIS A 276 5.09 11.76 6.10
N GLY A 277 4.44 10.85 5.39
CA GLY A 277 4.55 10.73 3.94
C GLY A 277 3.74 9.55 3.40
N GLU A 278 3.26 9.69 2.18
CA GLU A 278 2.52 8.67 1.43
C GLU A 278 3.00 8.64 -0.02
N GLY A 279 3.19 7.44 -0.56
CA GLY A 279 3.44 7.28 -1.99
C GLY A 279 2.21 7.63 -2.84
N PHE A 280 1.02 7.24 -2.34
CA PHE A 280 -0.27 7.56 -2.96
C PHE A 280 -1.34 7.98 -1.94
N GLY A 281 -1.34 7.35 -0.76
CA GLY A 281 -2.38 7.59 0.24
C GLY A 281 -3.68 6.85 -0.07
N LEU A 282 -3.61 5.57 -0.41
CA LEU A 282 -4.77 4.78 -0.83
C LEU A 282 -5.99 4.92 0.10
N PRO A 283 -5.89 4.86 1.44
CA PRO A 283 -7.04 5.07 2.32
C PRO A 283 -7.66 6.47 2.20
N LEU A 284 -6.84 7.49 1.95
CA LEU A 284 -7.34 8.87 1.72
C LEU A 284 -8.09 8.94 0.39
N PHE A 285 -7.54 8.32 -0.65
CA PHE A 285 -8.15 8.27 -1.98
C PHE A 285 -9.49 7.53 -1.96
N GLU A 286 -9.55 6.35 -1.32
CA GLU A 286 -10.77 5.57 -1.16
C GLU A 286 -11.86 6.33 -0.39
N ALA A 287 -11.50 6.94 0.72
CA ALA A 287 -12.41 7.74 1.55
C ALA A 287 -12.96 8.94 0.75
N ALA A 288 -12.10 9.66 0.01
CA ALA A 288 -12.51 10.77 -0.84
C ALA A 288 -13.47 10.34 -1.96
N ALA A 289 -13.18 9.21 -2.62
CA ALA A 289 -14.02 8.65 -3.68
C ALA A 289 -15.43 8.30 -3.19
N LEU A 290 -15.58 7.97 -1.90
CA LEU A 290 -16.86 7.68 -1.24
C LEU A 290 -17.48 8.89 -0.52
N GLY A 291 -16.88 10.08 -0.69
CA GLY A 291 -17.43 11.34 -0.17
C GLY A 291 -17.16 11.60 1.31
N LEU A 292 -16.31 10.81 1.98
CA LEU A 292 -15.92 11.07 3.37
C LEU A 292 -14.95 12.25 3.43
N PRO A 293 -15.22 13.31 4.24
CA PRO A 293 -14.30 14.42 4.44
C PRO A 293 -12.94 13.96 4.96
N ILE A 294 -11.87 14.63 4.52
CA ILE A 294 -10.49 14.28 4.89
C ILE A 294 -9.81 15.45 5.57
N ALA A 295 -9.13 15.15 6.70
CA ALA A 295 -8.17 16.02 7.33
C ALA A 295 -6.80 15.31 7.33
N ALA A 296 -5.84 15.85 6.59
CA ALA A 296 -4.51 15.28 6.47
C ALA A 296 -3.43 16.35 6.61
N THR A 297 -2.23 15.93 7.04
CA THR A 297 -1.05 16.80 6.99
C THR A 297 -0.70 17.08 5.52
N LEU A 298 -0.33 18.34 5.24
CA LEU A 298 0.32 18.70 3.97
C LEU A 298 1.75 18.14 4.01
N VAL A 299 2.07 17.26 3.07
CA VAL A 299 3.38 16.63 2.95
C VAL A 299 3.99 17.02 1.61
#